data_ff9228ab2a76e801e1979e21b05b18ed
#
_entry.id   ff9228ab2a76e801e1979e21b05b18ed
#
_cell.length_a   1.000
_cell.length_b   1.000
_cell.length_c   1.000
_cell.angle_alpha   90.00
_cell.angle_beta   90.00
_cell.angle_gamma   90.00
#
_symmetry.space_group_name_H-M   'P 1'
#
loop_
_entity.id
_entity.type
_entity.pdbx_description
1 polymer ?
#
loop_
_entity_poly.entity_id
_entity_poly.type
_entity_poly.pdbx_seq_one_letter_code
_entity_poly.pdbx_strand_id
1 'polypeptide(L)'
;MNTEQIREEGIQSMKQRTINITRNIICALGILALIILIKPTKVFAFSMNDAKNSPVLTWGQYRTARLSNAYDVKLFQVKVTNRGYFRITFKLDDSANTDNIGYGWDLNIYDKNNLSEPIIKETEITGTRTTKKLVLAKGTYYIEVTGNSSFGADPTAPFNIKADVVSGNSWEQENNNTFGRANVISIGKKYQGTLFEDEDEDWFKVTATGTGKITATLKCDPDTDMDDIGHGWEMKVYSAKNMDEALVRKDEIKTAGSISFNVKKGTTYYIHIEMSSYFGTPVGCVYHLSTSFAGQKTTSANKNTTTVNKTVKMVIGVSLKAKKKKLNVRFKTVANAAKYQIMYSTKKSFKGSKVVTVKTGNGTLKKLKSKKTYFVKVRAISKNGKAGAWSTVKKARVK
;
A
#
# COMPACT_ATOMS: atom_id res chain seq x y z
N MET A 1 40.61 -40.76 -51.40
CA MET A 1 39.28 -40.62 -50.84
C MET A 1 38.43 -39.82 -51.82
N ASN A 2 37.29 -40.39 -52.23
CA ASN A 2 36.43 -39.78 -53.25
C ASN A 2 35.60 -38.66 -52.60
N THR A 3 35.38 -37.60 -53.35
CA THR A 3 34.65 -36.39 -52.91
C THR A 3 33.26 -36.67 -52.35
N GLU A 4 32.63 -37.77 -52.77
CA GLU A 4 31.36 -38.24 -52.25
C GLU A 4 31.45 -38.79 -50.81
N GLN A 5 32.53 -39.53 -50.49
CA GLN A 5 32.77 -40.05 -49.13
C GLN A 5 32.97 -38.91 -48.12
N ILE A 6 33.70 -37.86 -48.48
CA ILE A 6 33.90 -36.66 -47.60
C ILE A 6 32.59 -35.94 -47.37
N ARG A 7 31.71 -35.88 -48.37
CA ARG A 7 30.39 -35.25 -48.26
C ARG A 7 29.43 -36.02 -47.37
N GLU A 8 29.44 -37.36 -47.48
CA GLU A 8 28.60 -38.22 -46.61
C GLU A 8 29.05 -38.22 -45.15
N GLU A 9 30.36 -38.25 -44.88
CA GLU A 9 30.90 -38.13 -43.53
C GLU A 9 30.57 -36.76 -42.92
N GLY A 10 30.64 -35.66 -43.71
CA GLY A 10 30.23 -34.32 -43.25
C GLY A 10 28.74 -34.24 -42.91
N ILE A 11 27.85 -34.86 -43.70
CA ILE A 11 26.41 -34.92 -43.44
C ILE A 11 26.08 -35.75 -42.20
N GLN A 12 26.74 -36.89 -42.02
CA GLN A 12 26.60 -37.74 -40.83
C GLN A 12 27.06 -37.01 -39.55
N SER A 13 28.20 -36.31 -39.61
CA SER A 13 28.72 -35.51 -38.49
C SER A 13 27.78 -34.39 -38.11
N MET A 14 27.19 -33.66 -39.09
CA MET A 14 26.21 -32.61 -38.82
C MET A 14 24.91 -33.16 -38.22
N LYS A 15 24.40 -34.31 -38.73
CA LYS A 15 23.22 -34.99 -38.17
C LYS A 15 23.46 -35.38 -36.70
N GLN A 16 24.62 -35.95 -36.38
CA GLN A 16 24.97 -36.35 -35.02
C GLN A 16 25.12 -35.16 -34.09
N ARG A 17 25.69 -34.04 -34.56
CA ARG A 17 25.75 -32.78 -33.77
C ARG A 17 24.35 -32.22 -33.49
N THR A 18 23.46 -32.23 -34.49
CA THR A 18 22.09 -31.76 -34.33
C THR A 18 21.32 -32.61 -33.30
N ILE A 19 21.44 -33.94 -33.37
CA ILE A 19 20.82 -34.88 -32.42
C ILE A 19 21.33 -34.60 -30.98
N ASN A 20 22.63 -34.39 -30.80
CA ASN A 20 23.23 -34.14 -29.51
C ASN A 20 22.79 -32.78 -28.93
N ILE A 21 22.70 -31.73 -29.76
CA ILE A 21 22.22 -30.42 -29.36
C ILE A 21 20.74 -30.51 -28.93
N THR A 22 19.90 -31.18 -29.73
CA THR A 22 18.47 -31.35 -29.41
C THR A 22 18.29 -32.14 -28.12
N ARG A 23 19.06 -33.22 -27.88
CA ARG A 23 19.03 -34.01 -26.66
C ARG A 23 19.45 -33.21 -25.43
N ASN A 24 20.49 -32.37 -25.56
CA ASN A 24 20.94 -31.51 -24.47
C ASN A 24 19.93 -30.38 -24.15
N ILE A 25 19.25 -29.83 -25.17
CA ILE A 25 18.18 -28.84 -24.97
C ILE A 25 16.98 -29.50 -24.28
N ILE A 26 16.58 -30.73 -24.69
CA ILE A 26 15.48 -31.44 -24.04
C ILE A 26 15.82 -31.81 -22.59
N CYS A 27 17.05 -32.23 -22.29
CA CYS A 27 17.51 -32.44 -20.92
C CYS A 27 17.54 -31.17 -20.10
N ALA A 28 18.03 -30.06 -20.66
CA ALA A 28 18.04 -28.74 -19.98
C ALA A 28 16.62 -28.23 -19.70
N LEU A 29 15.70 -28.39 -20.66
CA LEU A 29 14.30 -28.03 -20.49
C LEU A 29 13.59 -28.94 -19.48
N GLY A 30 13.93 -30.25 -19.47
CA GLY A 30 13.43 -31.21 -18.48
C GLY A 30 13.88 -30.86 -17.06
N ILE A 31 15.15 -30.50 -16.87
CA ILE A 31 15.70 -30.05 -15.59
C ILE A 31 15.06 -28.72 -15.15
N LEU A 32 14.88 -27.79 -16.09
CA LEU A 32 14.23 -26.47 -15.79
C LEU A 32 12.74 -26.68 -15.43
N ALA A 33 12.03 -27.60 -16.11
CA ALA A 33 10.65 -27.94 -15.76
C ALA A 33 10.55 -28.66 -14.42
N LEU A 34 11.53 -29.47 -14.03
CA LEU A 34 11.58 -30.14 -12.73
C LEU A 34 11.85 -29.13 -11.60
N ILE A 35 12.69 -28.13 -11.85
CA ILE A 35 12.97 -27.04 -10.90
C ILE A 35 11.73 -26.14 -10.71
N ILE A 36 10.93 -25.93 -11.77
CA ILE A 36 9.69 -25.13 -11.70
C ILE A 36 8.57 -25.89 -10.97
N LEU A 37 8.59 -27.23 -10.97
CA LEU A 37 7.60 -28.07 -10.28
C LEU A 37 7.90 -28.30 -8.78
N ILE A 38 9.14 -28.07 -8.35
CA ILE A 38 9.47 -28.03 -6.93
C ILE A 38 9.15 -26.61 -6.47
N LYS A 39 7.87 -26.31 -6.20
CA LYS A 39 7.56 -25.18 -5.32
C LYS A 39 8.33 -25.46 -4.05
N PRO A 40 9.22 -24.54 -3.59
CA PRO A 40 9.82 -24.71 -2.29
C PRO A 40 8.65 -24.84 -1.31
N THR A 41 8.47 -26.02 -0.74
CA THR A 41 7.60 -26.16 0.43
C THR A 41 8.21 -25.23 1.45
N LYS A 42 7.54 -24.07 1.70
CA LYS A 42 7.95 -23.18 2.77
C LYS A 42 7.98 -24.03 4.03
N VAL A 43 9.16 -24.31 4.53
CA VAL A 43 9.33 -24.99 5.81
C VAL A 43 8.93 -23.93 6.83
N PHE A 44 7.75 -24.11 7.44
CA PHE A 44 7.34 -23.27 8.55
C PHE A 44 8.26 -23.54 9.73
N ALA A 45 8.66 -22.51 10.44
CA ALA A 45 9.43 -22.63 11.68
C ALA A 45 8.62 -23.40 12.76
N PHE A 46 7.28 -23.41 12.62
CA PHE A 46 6.36 -24.12 13.52
C PHE A 46 5.12 -24.65 12.76
N SER A 47 4.47 -25.64 13.33
CA SER A 47 3.21 -26.17 12.79
C SER A 47 1.98 -25.41 13.30
N MET A 48 0.86 -25.51 12.58
CA MET A 48 -0.43 -24.99 13.07
C MET A 48 -0.84 -25.61 14.43
N ASN A 49 -0.45 -26.85 14.68
CA ASN A 49 -0.73 -27.52 15.95
C ASN A 49 0.08 -26.87 17.09
N ASP A 50 1.34 -26.58 16.88
CA ASP A 50 2.19 -25.88 17.85
C ASP A 50 1.65 -24.49 18.14
N ALA A 51 1.24 -23.76 17.10
CA ALA A 51 0.65 -22.44 17.21
C ALA A 51 -0.63 -22.46 18.07
N LYS A 52 -1.55 -23.39 17.80
CA LYS A 52 -2.82 -23.51 18.55
C LYS A 52 -2.62 -23.88 20.02
N ASN A 53 -1.57 -24.62 20.32
CA ASN A 53 -1.25 -25.06 21.69
C ASN A 53 -0.36 -24.06 22.44
N SER A 54 0.08 -22.99 21.78
CA SER A 54 0.92 -21.98 22.40
C SER A 54 0.15 -21.17 23.44
N PRO A 55 0.83 -20.63 24.47
CA PRO A 55 0.19 -19.88 25.53
C PRO A 55 -0.42 -18.57 25.02
N VAL A 56 -1.62 -18.25 25.50
CA VAL A 56 -2.28 -16.96 25.24
C VAL A 56 -1.62 -15.89 26.12
N LEU A 57 -1.24 -14.78 25.51
CA LEU A 57 -0.79 -13.60 26.25
C LEU A 57 -1.99 -12.88 26.87
N THR A 58 -1.88 -12.58 28.15
CA THR A 58 -2.86 -11.73 28.85
C THR A 58 -2.53 -10.27 28.55
N TRP A 59 -3.51 -9.50 28.12
CA TRP A 59 -3.34 -8.09 27.82
C TRP A 59 -2.74 -7.30 28.99
N GLY A 60 -1.71 -6.51 28.69
CA GLY A 60 -1.01 -5.66 29.67
C GLY A 60 -0.07 -6.39 30.61
N GLN A 61 0.04 -7.73 30.52
CA GLN A 61 0.89 -8.52 31.42
C GLN A 61 2.15 -9.03 30.69
N TYR A 62 3.30 -8.89 31.32
CA TYR A 62 4.53 -9.51 30.83
C TYR A 62 4.50 -11.02 31.11
N ARG A 63 5.02 -11.77 30.14
CA ARG A 63 5.33 -13.19 30.26
C ARG A 63 6.80 -13.40 29.98
N THR A 64 7.51 -13.98 30.94
CA THR A 64 8.92 -14.35 30.79
C THR A 64 9.05 -15.66 30.02
N ALA A 65 10.02 -15.71 29.12
CA ALA A 65 10.41 -16.89 28.36
C ALA A 65 11.90 -16.85 28.06
N ARG A 66 12.44 -17.96 27.55
CA ARG A 66 13.80 -18.05 26.99
C ARG A 66 13.81 -19.09 25.88
N LEU A 67 14.73 -18.96 24.96
CA LEU A 67 15.07 -20.01 24.01
C LEU A 67 16.05 -20.99 24.69
N SER A 68 15.94 -22.27 24.36
CA SER A 68 16.88 -23.29 24.88
C SER A 68 18.18 -23.33 24.08
N ASN A 69 18.14 -22.88 22.83
CA ASN A 69 19.28 -22.75 21.91
C ASN A 69 18.90 -21.83 20.75
N ALA A 70 19.83 -21.55 19.84
CA ALA A 70 19.65 -20.66 18.69
C ALA A 70 18.57 -21.13 17.68
N TYR A 71 18.20 -22.41 17.71
CA TYR A 71 17.19 -23.00 16.81
C TYR A 71 15.83 -23.18 17.48
N ASP A 72 15.72 -22.85 18.77
CA ASP A 72 14.46 -22.95 19.50
C ASP A 72 13.49 -21.85 19.06
N VAL A 73 12.20 -22.17 19.11
CA VAL A 73 11.09 -21.28 18.74
C VAL A 73 10.15 -21.16 19.93
N LYS A 74 9.88 -19.95 20.34
CA LYS A 74 8.82 -19.67 21.34
C LYS A 74 7.62 -19.08 20.65
N LEU A 75 6.48 -19.71 20.87
CA LEU A 75 5.21 -19.29 20.31
C LEU A 75 4.29 -18.75 21.39
N PHE A 76 3.57 -17.70 21.03
CA PHE A 76 2.50 -17.13 21.86
C PHE A 76 1.31 -16.83 20.95
N GLN A 77 0.15 -16.61 21.55
CA GLN A 77 -1.01 -16.15 20.80
C GLN A 77 -1.68 -14.95 21.48
N VAL A 78 -2.29 -14.10 20.68
CA VAL A 78 -3.20 -13.05 21.12
C VAL A 78 -4.55 -13.22 20.45
N LYS A 79 -5.65 -12.84 21.15
CA LYS A 79 -7.02 -12.92 20.62
C LYS A 79 -7.60 -11.51 20.52
N VAL A 80 -7.71 -11.00 19.29
CA VAL A 80 -8.33 -9.72 19.00
C VAL A 80 -9.86 -9.91 18.95
N THR A 81 -10.57 -9.31 19.88
CA THR A 81 -12.03 -9.46 20.02
C THR A 81 -12.80 -8.18 19.76
N ASN A 82 -12.13 -7.03 19.85
CA ASN A 82 -12.73 -5.70 19.74
C ASN A 82 -12.01 -4.87 18.70
N ARG A 83 -12.64 -3.79 18.25
CA ARG A 83 -11.99 -2.73 17.47
C ARG A 83 -10.92 -2.05 18.30
N GLY A 84 -9.83 -1.69 17.66
CA GLY A 84 -8.69 -1.02 18.28
C GLY A 84 -7.39 -1.52 17.73
N TYR A 85 -6.29 -1.02 18.26
CA TYR A 85 -4.98 -1.54 17.92
C TYR A 85 -4.40 -2.37 19.05
N PHE A 86 -3.52 -3.28 18.69
CA PHE A 86 -2.60 -3.89 19.65
C PHE A 86 -1.14 -3.67 19.21
N ARG A 87 -0.24 -3.91 20.11
CA ARG A 87 1.21 -3.95 19.88
C ARG A 87 1.85 -4.94 20.80
N ILE A 88 2.98 -5.48 20.37
CA ILE A 88 3.79 -6.39 21.17
C ILE A 88 5.02 -5.63 21.66
N THR A 89 5.31 -5.75 22.94
CA THR A 89 6.58 -5.30 23.52
C THR A 89 7.42 -6.51 23.88
N PHE A 90 8.60 -6.59 23.29
CA PHE A 90 9.68 -7.46 23.69
C PHE A 90 10.64 -6.67 24.57
N LYS A 91 11.07 -7.21 25.70
CA LYS A 91 12.05 -6.61 26.58
C LYS A 91 12.96 -7.71 27.12
N LEU A 92 14.28 -7.48 27.14
CA LEU A 92 15.19 -8.35 27.89
C LEU A 92 14.78 -8.37 29.35
N ASP A 93 14.89 -9.52 29.98
CA ASP A 93 14.76 -9.62 31.42
C ASP A 93 15.95 -8.92 32.11
N ASP A 94 15.70 -8.27 33.25
CA ASP A 94 16.73 -7.51 33.95
C ASP A 94 17.87 -8.43 34.50
N SER A 95 17.63 -9.75 34.55
CA SER A 95 18.62 -10.77 34.88
C SER A 95 19.41 -11.31 33.69
N ALA A 96 19.09 -10.85 32.45
CA ALA A 96 19.72 -11.36 31.25
C ALA A 96 21.19 -10.95 31.18
N ASN A 97 22.07 -11.94 30.96
CA ASN A 97 23.43 -11.64 30.56
C ASN A 97 23.48 -11.28 29.08
N THR A 98 23.87 -10.06 28.77
CA THR A 98 23.87 -9.51 27.40
C THR A 98 25.20 -9.69 26.67
N ASP A 99 26.22 -10.27 27.29
CA ASP A 99 27.58 -10.33 26.73
C ASP A 99 27.66 -11.21 25.47
N ASN A 100 26.74 -12.15 25.31
CA ASN A 100 26.73 -13.13 24.20
C ASN A 100 25.42 -13.21 23.43
N ILE A 101 24.57 -12.19 23.46
CA ILE A 101 23.29 -12.21 22.74
C ILE A 101 23.43 -11.99 21.23
N GLY A 102 24.63 -11.59 20.75
CA GLY A 102 24.89 -11.33 19.33
C GLY A 102 23.87 -10.41 18.69
N TYR A 103 23.25 -10.86 17.60
CA TYR A 103 22.17 -10.13 16.95
C TYR A 103 20.79 -10.34 17.63
N GLY A 104 20.74 -11.01 18.77
CA GLY A 104 19.55 -11.12 19.60
C GLY A 104 18.44 -11.98 19.02
N TRP A 105 17.24 -11.44 18.98
CA TRP A 105 16.02 -12.16 18.62
C TRP A 105 15.34 -11.55 17.39
N ASP A 106 14.60 -12.41 16.71
CA ASP A 106 13.59 -12.01 15.72
C ASP A 106 12.20 -12.26 16.31
N LEU A 107 11.27 -11.35 16.04
CA LEU A 107 9.88 -11.45 16.44
C LEU A 107 8.98 -11.30 15.19
N ASN A 108 8.18 -12.33 14.93
CA ASN A 108 7.25 -12.36 13.82
C ASN A 108 5.82 -12.47 14.34
N ILE A 109 4.87 -11.79 13.68
CA ILE A 109 3.45 -11.90 13.99
C ILE A 109 2.74 -12.45 12.75
N TYR A 110 1.90 -13.48 12.94
CA TYR A 110 1.18 -14.16 11.88
C TYR A 110 -0.33 -14.14 12.10
N ASP A 111 -1.11 -13.98 11.03
CA ASP A 111 -2.53 -14.32 11.03
C ASP A 111 -2.69 -15.85 11.07
N LYS A 112 -3.67 -16.33 11.86
CA LYS A 112 -3.96 -17.77 11.97
C LYS A 112 -4.28 -18.45 10.62
N ASN A 113 -4.73 -17.69 9.63
CA ASN A 113 -5.08 -18.20 8.31
C ASN A 113 -3.91 -18.22 7.34
N ASN A 114 -2.82 -17.51 7.68
CA ASN A 114 -1.61 -17.47 6.87
C ASN A 114 -0.37 -17.51 7.79
N LEU A 115 0.20 -18.70 7.96
CA LEU A 115 1.47 -18.88 8.69
C LEU A 115 2.69 -18.84 7.76
N SER A 116 2.48 -18.65 6.46
CA SER A 116 3.58 -18.66 5.50
C SER A 116 4.33 -17.33 5.42
N GLU A 117 3.70 -16.26 5.85
CA GLU A 117 4.24 -14.92 5.78
C GLU A 117 3.81 -14.11 6.99
N PRO A 118 4.75 -13.58 7.77
CA PRO A 118 4.40 -12.74 8.91
C PRO A 118 3.84 -11.41 8.42
N ILE A 119 2.80 -10.92 9.10
CA ILE A 119 2.25 -9.57 8.91
C ILE A 119 3.15 -8.51 9.54
N ILE A 120 3.97 -8.88 10.52
CA ILE A 120 5.01 -8.04 11.11
C ILE A 120 6.26 -8.87 11.29
N LYS A 121 7.39 -8.26 11.00
CA LYS A 121 8.72 -8.81 11.23
C LYS A 121 9.60 -7.76 11.88
N GLU A 122 10.05 -8.04 13.09
CA GLU A 122 11.07 -7.27 13.79
C GLU A 122 12.32 -8.16 13.92
N THR A 123 13.46 -7.68 13.53
CA THR A 123 14.73 -8.44 13.52
C THR A 123 15.79 -7.77 14.37
N GLU A 124 16.80 -8.54 14.74
CA GLU A 124 17.97 -8.04 15.47
C GLU A 124 17.61 -7.31 16.77
N ILE A 125 16.71 -7.90 17.56
CA ILE A 125 16.27 -7.32 18.81
C ILE A 125 17.30 -7.61 19.88
N THR A 126 18.11 -6.62 20.24
CA THR A 126 19.13 -6.71 21.30
C THR A 126 18.76 -5.95 22.57
N GLY A 127 17.55 -5.41 22.64
CA GLY A 127 17.06 -4.62 23.78
C GLY A 127 15.53 -4.59 23.83
N THR A 128 14.97 -3.50 24.32
CA THR A 128 13.50 -3.32 24.28
C THR A 128 13.05 -2.92 22.88
N ARG A 129 12.10 -3.67 22.34
CA ARG A 129 11.44 -3.39 21.07
C ARG A 129 9.92 -3.39 21.26
N THR A 130 9.26 -2.40 20.71
CA THR A 130 7.79 -2.37 20.64
C THR A 130 7.39 -2.28 19.18
N THR A 131 6.50 -3.17 18.74
CA THR A 131 6.00 -3.15 17.36
C THR A 131 5.19 -1.88 17.08
N LYS A 132 5.00 -1.60 15.82
CA LYS A 132 4.04 -0.58 15.36
C LYS A 132 2.64 -0.88 15.91
N LYS A 133 1.76 0.11 15.90
CA LYS A 133 0.34 -0.05 16.27
C LYS A 133 -0.37 -0.81 15.15
N LEU A 134 -1.03 -1.92 15.48
CA LEU A 134 -1.67 -2.82 14.52
C LEU A 134 -3.16 -2.83 14.74
N VAL A 135 -3.92 -2.24 13.83
CA VAL A 135 -5.38 -2.43 13.76
C VAL A 135 -5.62 -3.64 12.87
N LEU A 136 -6.07 -4.72 13.44
CA LEU A 136 -6.26 -5.99 12.74
C LEU A 136 -7.69 -6.51 12.89
N ALA A 137 -8.07 -7.40 11.98
CA ALA A 137 -9.35 -8.09 12.03
C ALA A 137 -9.53 -8.89 13.34
N LYS A 138 -10.77 -9.08 13.79
CA LYS A 138 -11.04 -9.98 14.90
C LYS A 138 -10.54 -11.38 14.57
N GLY A 139 -9.72 -11.93 15.44
CA GLY A 139 -9.10 -13.22 15.16
C GLY A 139 -8.07 -13.62 16.21
N THR A 140 -7.39 -14.71 15.92
CA THR A 140 -6.23 -15.16 16.68
C THR A 140 -4.97 -14.88 15.83
N TYR A 141 -3.99 -14.29 16.47
CA TYR A 141 -2.68 -14.02 15.89
C TYR A 141 -1.62 -14.76 16.68
N TYR A 142 -0.61 -15.27 15.97
CA TYR A 142 0.48 -16.00 16.58
C TYR A 142 1.72 -15.15 16.55
N ILE A 143 2.45 -15.16 17.66
CA ILE A 143 3.70 -14.44 17.82
C ILE A 143 4.79 -15.49 17.95
N GLU A 144 5.75 -15.43 17.06
CA GLU A 144 6.93 -16.26 17.04
C GLU A 144 8.12 -15.42 17.53
N VAL A 145 8.90 -15.99 18.42
CA VAL A 145 10.21 -15.45 18.83
C VAL A 145 11.27 -16.51 18.59
N THR A 146 12.26 -16.16 17.79
CA THR A 146 13.41 -17.01 17.45
C THR A 146 14.71 -16.29 17.75
N GLY A 147 15.81 -17.03 17.84
CA GLY A 147 17.14 -16.44 17.81
C GLY A 147 17.46 -15.92 16.41
N ASN A 148 18.15 -14.79 16.31
CA ASN A 148 18.66 -14.33 15.03
C ASN A 148 19.86 -15.20 14.64
N SER A 149 19.68 -16.01 13.57
CA SER A 149 20.67 -16.99 13.14
C SER A 149 21.77 -16.44 12.23
N SER A 150 21.71 -15.16 11.87
CA SER A 150 22.60 -14.59 10.84
C SER A 150 24.07 -14.55 11.25
N PHE A 151 24.40 -14.53 12.56
CA PHE A 151 25.79 -14.44 13.06
C PHE A 151 26.05 -15.17 14.38
N GLY A 152 25.49 -16.35 14.58
CA GLY A 152 26.04 -17.37 15.49
C GLY A 152 25.97 -17.09 16.99
N ALA A 153 25.17 -16.15 17.46
CA ALA A 153 24.93 -15.97 18.88
C ALA A 153 23.85 -16.90 19.40
N ASP A 154 24.01 -17.40 20.60
CA ASP A 154 23.01 -18.20 21.29
C ASP A 154 22.16 -17.30 22.21
N PRO A 155 20.94 -16.90 21.80
CA PRO A 155 20.13 -15.98 22.57
C PRO A 155 19.35 -16.68 23.69
N THR A 156 20.02 -17.42 24.57
CA THR A 156 19.37 -18.13 25.68
C THR A 156 18.99 -17.25 26.86
N ALA A 157 19.36 -15.98 26.84
CA ALA A 157 18.99 -15.02 27.86
C ALA A 157 17.46 -14.92 27.99
N PRO A 158 16.91 -14.81 29.21
CA PRO A 158 15.47 -14.66 29.40
C PRO A 158 14.99 -13.32 28.84
N PHE A 159 13.81 -13.35 28.26
CA PHE A 159 13.09 -12.18 27.75
C PHE A 159 11.68 -12.11 28.29
N ASN A 160 11.12 -10.92 28.32
CA ASN A 160 9.74 -10.63 28.68
C ASN A 160 8.96 -10.19 27.43
N ILE A 161 7.83 -10.80 27.20
CA ILE A 161 6.92 -10.42 26.10
C ILE A 161 5.56 -9.99 26.67
N LYS A 162 5.02 -8.91 26.11
CA LYS A 162 3.74 -8.34 26.52
C LYS A 162 2.94 -7.91 25.30
N ALA A 163 1.63 -8.14 25.35
CA ALA A 163 0.68 -7.60 24.40
C ALA A 163 -0.15 -6.48 25.06
N ASP A 164 -0.12 -5.28 24.50
CA ASP A 164 -0.96 -4.16 24.91
C ASP A 164 -2.06 -3.92 23.87
N VAL A 165 -3.26 -3.57 24.33
CA VAL A 165 -4.41 -3.27 23.47
C VAL A 165 -5.06 -1.97 23.87
N VAL A 166 -5.45 -1.16 22.86
CA VAL A 166 -6.31 0.01 23.04
C VAL A 166 -7.57 -0.22 22.21
N SER A 167 -8.70 -0.39 22.89
CA SER A 167 -9.98 -0.69 22.25
C SER A 167 -10.92 0.49 22.28
N GLY A 168 -11.77 0.61 21.25
CA GLY A 168 -12.79 1.65 21.19
C GLY A 168 -13.60 1.64 19.89
N ASN A 169 -14.85 2.11 19.96
CA ASN A 169 -15.75 2.17 18.80
C ASN A 169 -15.35 3.23 17.77
N SER A 170 -14.40 4.12 18.11
CA SER A 170 -13.83 5.10 17.18
C SER A 170 -12.74 4.51 16.29
N TRP A 171 -12.25 3.32 16.59
CA TRP A 171 -11.31 2.61 15.72
C TRP A 171 -12.02 2.00 14.52
N GLU A 172 -11.34 1.93 13.41
CA GLU A 172 -11.77 1.11 12.27
C GLU A 172 -11.91 -0.36 12.69
N GLN A 173 -12.50 -1.12 11.84
CA GLN A 173 -12.61 -2.57 11.98
C GLN A 173 -12.13 -3.22 10.70
N GLU A 174 -11.05 -3.93 10.81
CA GLU A 174 -10.56 -4.77 9.75
C GLU A 174 -11.41 -6.02 9.55
N ASN A 175 -11.50 -6.55 8.39
CA ASN A 175 -10.81 -6.23 7.14
C ASN A 175 -11.72 -5.31 6.29
N ASN A 176 -11.37 -4.04 6.11
CA ASN A 176 -12.13 -3.02 5.36
C ASN A 176 -11.47 -2.58 4.05
N ASN A 177 -10.57 -3.41 3.49
CA ASN A 177 -9.78 -3.14 2.28
C ASN A 177 -10.60 -3.07 0.98
N THR A 178 -11.92 -3.09 1.05
CA THR A 178 -12.81 -2.94 -0.11
C THR A 178 -14.04 -2.12 0.23
N PHE A 179 -14.62 -1.42 -0.76
CA PHE A 179 -15.84 -0.66 -0.55
C PHE A 179 -17.03 -1.53 -0.06
N GLY A 180 -17.06 -2.83 -0.40
CA GLY A 180 -18.08 -3.77 0.08
C GLY A 180 -18.00 -4.01 1.59
N ARG A 181 -16.82 -3.88 2.18
CA ARG A 181 -16.55 -4.04 3.62
C ARG A 181 -16.34 -2.70 4.34
N ALA A 182 -16.58 -1.58 3.67
CA ALA A 182 -16.37 -0.24 4.20
C ALA A 182 -17.00 -0.03 5.58
N ASN A 183 -16.25 0.52 6.50
CA ASN A 183 -16.69 0.87 7.83
C ASN A 183 -17.73 1.99 7.79
N VAL A 184 -18.86 1.82 8.46
CA VAL A 184 -19.89 2.86 8.54
C VAL A 184 -19.46 3.94 9.50
N ILE A 185 -19.41 5.19 9.01
CA ILE A 185 -19.10 6.35 9.83
C ILE A 185 -20.24 7.36 9.86
N SER A 186 -20.29 8.15 10.92
CA SER A 186 -21.28 9.21 11.13
C SER A 186 -20.64 10.59 10.98
N ILE A 187 -21.35 11.49 10.32
CA ILE A 187 -20.93 12.90 10.21
C ILE A 187 -20.77 13.52 11.60
N GLY A 188 -19.69 14.26 11.80
CA GLY A 188 -19.38 14.93 13.07
C GLY A 188 -18.70 14.05 14.11
N LYS A 189 -18.43 12.78 13.80
CA LYS A 189 -17.66 11.89 14.66
C LYS A 189 -16.21 11.78 14.15
N LYS A 190 -15.30 11.43 15.06
CA LYS A 190 -13.91 11.14 14.76
C LYS A 190 -13.70 9.62 14.77
N TYR A 191 -12.90 9.15 13.83
CA TYR A 191 -12.49 7.75 13.71
C TYR A 191 -10.98 7.69 13.61
N GLN A 192 -10.41 6.53 13.88
CA GLN A 192 -8.97 6.29 13.88
C GLN A 192 -8.71 4.99 13.12
N GLY A 193 -7.57 4.93 12.45
CA GLY A 193 -7.12 3.75 11.75
C GLY A 193 -5.61 3.75 11.56
N THR A 194 -5.13 2.65 11.01
CA THR A 194 -3.73 2.46 10.60
C THR A 194 -3.70 1.64 9.32
N LEU A 195 -2.78 1.94 8.42
CA LEU A 195 -2.43 0.96 7.39
C LEU A 195 -1.37 0.03 7.99
N PHE A 196 -1.58 -1.29 7.92
CA PHE A 196 -0.66 -2.24 8.56
C PHE A 196 0.38 -2.82 7.60
N GLU A 197 0.14 -2.74 6.28
CA GLU A 197 1.06 -3.16 5.22
C GLU A 197 0.93 -2.27 3.98
N ASP A 198 1.81 -2.46 3.01
CA ASP A 198 1.90 -1.62 1.82
C ASP A 198 0.67 -1.69 0.89
N GLU A 199 -0.07 -2.79 0.92
CA GLU A 199 -1.26 -3.02 0.10
C GLU A 199 -2.56 -2.81 0.89
N ASP A 200 -2.46 -2.37 2.14
CA ASP A 200 -3.63 -2.10 2.98
C ASP A 200 -4.38 -0.85 2.53
N GLU A 201 -5.68 -0.98 2.50
CA GLU A 201 -6.61 0.06 2.05
C GLU A 201 -7.78 0.18 3.02
N ASP A 202 -8.03 1.37 3.50
CA ASP A 202 -9.14 1.63 4.43
C ASP A 202 -10.32 2.25 3.74
N TRP A 203 -11.44 1.54 3.75
CA TRP A 203 -12.69 2.02 3.20
C TRP A 203 -13.69 2.39 4.29
N PHE A 204 -14.17 3.63 4.21
CA PHE A 204 -15.24 4.15 5.06
C PHE A 204 -16.44 4.56 4.21
N LYS A 205 -17.66 4.43 4.75
CA LYS A 205 -18.87 4.89 4.08
C LYS A 205 -19.69 5.80 4.96
N VAL A 206 -20.18 6.90 4.37
CA VAL A 206 -20.98 7.91 5.03
C VAL A 206 -22.22 8.20 4.20
N THR A 207 -23.39 8.24 4.84
CA THR A 207 -24.64 8.65 4.18
C THR A 207 -24.92 10.11 4.46
N ALA A 208 -25.15 10.90 3.40
CA ALA A 208 -25.42 12.33 3.53
C ALA A 208 -26.77 12.60 4.19
N THR A 209 -26.78 13.33 5.29
CA THR A 209 -27.99 13.71 6.03
C THR A 209 -28.81 14.82 5.38
N GLY A 210 -28.19 15.55 4.44
CA GLY A 210 -28.80 16.63 3.67
C GLY A 210 -28.11 16.84 2.33
N THR A 211 -28.70 17.70 1.48
CA THR A 211 -28.03 18.17 0.27
C THR A 211 -27.14 19.35 0.61
N GLY A 212 -25.87 19.31 0.18
CA GLY A 212 -24.89 20.34 0.54
C GLY A 212 -23.47 19.85 0.26
N LYS A 213 -22.57 20.04 1.23
CA LYS A 213 -21.16 19.69 1.13
C LYS A 213 -20.73 18.90 2.35
N ILE A 214 -20.04 17.79 2.14
CA ILE A 214 -19.27 17.10 3.17
C ILE A 214 -17.79 17.46 3.01
N THR A 215 -17.13 17.72 4.13
CA THR A 215 -15.68 17.84 4.20
C THR A 215 -15.15 16.67 5.00
N ALA A 216 -14.31 15.85 4.39
CA ALA A 216 -13.53 14.81 5.07
C ALA A 216 -12.15 15.38 5.40
N THR A 217 -11.70 15.16 6.63
CA THR A 217 -10.40 15.59 7.15
C THR A 217 -9.65 14.41 7.70
N LEU A 218 -8.46 14.18 7.20
CA LEU A 218 -7.49 13.21 7.70
C LEU A 218 -6.37 13.96 8.41
N LYS A 219 -5.99 13.48 9.60
CA LYS A 219 -4.87 14.04 10.38
C LYS A 219 -4.00 12.91 10.88
N CYS A 220 -2.69 13.12 10.89
CA CYS A 220 -1.76 12.27 11.60
C CYS A 220 -1.97 12.37 13.11
N ASP A 221 -1.76 11.26 13.81
CA ASP A 221 -1.69 11.26 15.27
C ASP A 221 -0.50 12.11 15.73
N PRO A 222 -0.65 13.01 16.72
CA PRO A 222 0.44 13.88 17.18
C PRO A 222 1.64 13.13 17.77
N ASP A 223 1.45 11.89 18.22
CA ASP A 223 2.52 11.06 18.79
C ASP A 223 3.28 10.24 17.72
N THR A 224 2.96 10.45 16.44
CA THR A 224 3.65 9.76 15.34
C THR A 224 5.01 10.39 15.09
N ASP A 225 6.03 9.55 14.96
CA ASP A 225 7.33 9.99 14.45
C ASP A 225 7.17 10.38 12.96
N MET A 226 7.56 11.60 12.63
CA MET A 226 7.40 12.12 11.27
C MET A 226 8.34 11.46 10.26
N ASP A 227 9.41 10.81 10.71
CA ASP A 227 10.29 10.03 9.87
C ASP A 227 9.62 8.71 9.39
N ASP A 228 8.68 8.19 10.18
CA ASP A 228 7.88 7.01 9.83
C ASP A 228 6.75 7.30 8.82
N ILE A 229 6.39 8.56 8.59
CA ILE A 229 5.26 8.96 7.75
C ILE A 229 5.55 8.80 6.24
N GLY A 230 6.80 8.89 5.84
CA GLY A 230 7.19 8.81 4.44
C GLY A 230 6.45 9.85 3.57
N HIS A 231 5.74 9.37 2.54
CA HIS A 231 4.88 10.20 1.69
C HIS A 231 3.47 10.40 2.25
N GLY A 232 3.15 9.79 3.38
CA GLY A 232 1.85 9.90 4.04
C GLY A 232 0.73 9.17 3.28
N TRP A 233 -0.49 9.61 3.51
CA TRP A 233 -1.70 9.00 2.95
C TRP A 233 -2.22 9.72 1.71
N GLU A 234 -2.87 8.96 0.85
CA GLU A 234 -3.80 9.49 -0.15
C GLU A 234 -5.24 9.27 0.34
N MET A 235 -6.08 10.29 0.23
CA MET A 235 -7.51 10.20 0.53
C MET A 235 -8.33 10.45 -0.74
N LYS A 236 -9.23 9.53 -1.07
CA LYS A 236 -10.14 9.59 -2.22
C LYS A 236 -11.58 9.56 -1.75
N VAL A 237 -12.49 10.12 -2.53
CA VAL A 237 -13.93 10.01 -2.28
C VAL A 237 -14.65 9.54 -3.53
N TYR A 238 -15.54 8.58 -3.35
CA TYR A 238 -16.38 8.00 -4.40
C TYR A 238 -17.86 8.19 -4.07
N SER A 239 -18.70 8.17 -5.09
CA SER A 239 -20.14 8.05 -4.92
C SER A 239 -20.54 6.59 -5.10
N ALA A 240 -21.46 6.08 -4.29
CA ALA A 240 -22.05 4.75 -4.50
C ALA A 240 -22.65 4.54 -5.90
N LYS A 241 -22.90 5.60 -6.64
CA LYS A 241 -23.41 5.55 -8.02
C LYS A 241 -22.30 5.39 -9.07
N ASN A 242 -21.08 5.68 -8.72
CA ASN A 242 -19.91 5.53 -9.59
C ASN A 242 -18.67 5.28 -8.71
N MET A 243 -18.20 4.04 -8.70
CA MET A 243 -17.01 3.60 -7.98
C MET A 243 -15.76 3.58 -8.85
N ASP A 244 -15.91 3.75 -10.18
CA ASP A 244 -14.80 3.68 -11.13
C ASP A 244 -13.95 4.96 -11.11
N GLU A 245 -14.53 6.07 -10.64
CA GLU A 245 -13.87 7.37 -10.64
C GLU A 245 -14.10 8.13 -9.33
N ALA A 246 -13.01 8.52 -8.68
CA ALA A 246 -13.09 9.36 -7.50
C ALA A 246 -13.65 10.76 -7.82
N LEU A 247 -14.63 11.21 -7.03
CA LEU A 247 -15.18 12.56 -7.11
C LEU A 247 -14.10 13.61 -6.80
N VAL A 248 -13.24 13.31 -5.84
CA VAL A 248 -12.15 14.16 -5.37
C VAL A 248 -11.09 13.29 -4.69
N ARG A 249 -9.84 13.73 -4.75
CA ARG A 249 -8.73 13.08 -4.07
C ARG A 249 -7.72 14.10 -3.55
N LYS A 250 -6.99 13.72 -2.53
CA LYS A 250 -5.84 14.45 -2.00
C LYS A 250 -4.72 13.48 -1.68
N ASP A 251 -3.55 13.79 -2.16
CA ASP A 251 -2.33 13.02 -2.10
C ASP A 251 -1.32 13.66 -1.14
N GLU A 252 -0.36 12.89 -0.65
CA GLU A 252 0.73 13.33 0.22
C GLU A 252 0.23 14.04 1.50
N ILE A 253 -0.74 13.42 2.19
CA ILE A 253 -1.22 13.90 3.47
C ILE A 253 -0.28 13.39 4.56
N LYS A 254 0.62 14.24 5.05
CA LYS A 254 1.59 13.89 6.11
C LYS A 254 1.10 14.29 7.50
N THR A 255 0.68 15.52 7.67
CA THR A 255 0.22 16.04 8.97
C THR A 255 -1.30 16.19 9.04
N ALA A 256 -1.87 16.90 8.05
CA ALA A 256 -3.31 17.07 7.92
C ALA A 256 -3.72 17.38 6.49
N GLY A 257 -4.87 16.86 6.09
CA GLY A 257 -5.45 17.11 4.78
C GLY A 257 -6.96 17.09 4.82
N SER A 258 -7.60 17.96 4.04
CA SER A 258 -9.05 17.98 3.92
C SER A 258 -9.46 18.01 2.46
N ILE A 259 -10.54 17.31 2.15
CA ILE A 259 -11.22 17.35 0.85
C ILE A 259 -12.70 17.61 1.06
N SER A 260 -13.29 18.36 0.14
CA SER A 260 -14.72 18.70 0.19
C SER A 260 -15.40 18.28 -1.10
N PHE A 261 -16.58 17.69 -0.99
CA PHE A 261 -17.37 17.22 -2.11
C PHE A 261 -18.86 17.53 -1.91
N ASN A 262 -19.57 17.74 -3.02
CA ASN A 262 -20.99 18.00 -3.00
C ASN A 262 -21.78 16.69 -2.82
N VAL A 263 -22.78 16.72 -1.96
CA VAL A 263 -23.60 15.55 -1.62
C VAL A 263 -25.08 15.82 -1.81
N LYS A 264 -25.81 14.75 -2.09
CA LYS A 264 -27.28 14.72 -2.12
C LYS A 264 -27.79 13.95 -0.91
N LYS A 265 -28.85 14.46 -0.25
CA LYS A 265 -29.50 13.80 0.89
C LYS A 265 -29.80 12.32 0.58
N GLY A 266 -29.49 11.43 1.52
CA GLY A 266 -29.74 10.00 1.43
C GLY A 266 -28.78 9.22 0.51
N THR A 267 -27.82 9.89 -0.13
CA THR A 267 -26.80 9.22 -0.97
C THR A 267 -25.62 8.82 -0.09
N THR A 268 -25.13 7.59 -0.31
CA THR A 268 -23.92 7.08 0.32
C THR A 268 -22.69 7.45 -0.50
N TYR A 269 -21.65 7.85 0.20
CA TYR A 269 -20.32 8.16 -0.34
C TYR A 269 -19.29 7.32 0.38
N TYR A 270 -18.24 6.98 -0.31
CA TYR A 270 -17.12 6.20 0.21
C TYR A 270 -15.89 7.08 0.31
N ILE A 271 -15.20 6.99 1.42
CA ILE A 271 -13.90 7.60 1.65
C ILE A 271 -12.90 6.47 1.68
N HIS A 272 -11.90 6.54 0.83
CA HIS A 272 -10.83 5.58 0.70
C HIS A 272 -9.54 6.21 1.13
N ILE A 273 -8.80 5.55 2.00
CA ILE A 273 -7.49 5.94 2.50
C ILE A 273 -6.52 4.85 2.10
N GLU A 274 -5.43 5.23 1.48
CA GLU A 274 -4.34 4.34 1.09
C GLU A 274 -3.01 5.09 1.22
N MET A 275 -1.91 4.39 1.05
CA MET A 275 -0.61 5.02 0.99
C MET A 275 -0.47 5.91 -0.23
N SER A 276 0.19 7.05 -0.04
CA SER A 276 0.44 8.01 -1.11
C SER A 276 1.47 7.54 -2.14
N SER A 277 2.42 6.71 -1.76
CA SER A 277 3.42 6.09 -2.65
C SER A 277 4.14 4.94 -1.97
N TYR A 278 4.74 4.04 -2.76
CA TYR A 278 5.53 2.90 -2.28
C TYR A 278 6.84 3.26 -1.55
N PHE A 279 7.27 4.52 -1.55
CA PHE A 279 8.51 4.93 -0.91
C PHE A 279 8.24 5.67 0.39
N GLY A 280 8.51 4.99 1.51
CA GLY A 280 8.28 5.50 2.85
C GLY A 280 6.77 5.48 3.15
N THR A 281 6.35 4.44 3.83
CA THR A 281 4.94 4.11 4.04
C THR A 281 4.54 4.52 5.44
N PRO A 282 3.33 5.08 5.66
CA PRO A 282 2.83 5.38 6.99
C PRO A 282 2.35 4.12 7.72
N VAL A 283 2.96 2.94 7.44
CA VAL A 283 2.58 1.67 8.06
C VAL A 283 2.64 1.74 9.57
N GLY A 284 1.54 1.41 10.22
CA GLY A 284 1.37 1.47 11.68
C GLY A 284 1.29 2.88 12.25
N CYS A 285 1.34 3.93 11.42
CA CYS A 285 1.06 5.29 11.84
C CYS A 285 -0.45 5.50 11.98
N VAL A 286 -0.88 6.00 13.14
CA VAL A 286 -2.31 6.25 13.37
C VAL A 286 -2.73 7.52 12.64
N TYR A 287 -3.84 7.41 11.92
CA TYR A 287 -4.54 8.57 11.38
C TYR A 287 -5.88 8.80 12.08
N HIS A 288 -6.35 10.04 12.03
CA HIS A 288 -7.67 10.45 12.53
C HIS A 288 -8.52 10.95 11.35
N LEU A 289 -9.61 10.23 11.06
CA LEU A 289 -10.60 10.62 10.06
C LEU A 289 -11.79 11.31 10.73
N SER A 290 -12.21 12.43 10.22
CA SER A 290 -13.44 13.11 10.63
C SER A 290 -14.19 13.66 9.41
N THR A 291 -15.51 13.76 9.53
CA THR A 291 -16.35 14.38 8.51
C THR A 291 -17.21 15.46 9.10
N SER A 292 -17.42 16.53 8.35
CA SER A 292 -18.36 17.61 8.70
C SER A 292 -19.33 17.88 7.53
N PHE A 293 -20.50 18.39 7.82
CA PHE A 293 -21.51 18.69 6.82
C PHE A 293 -21.91 20.17 6.88
N ALA A 294 -21.93 20.81 5.71
CA ALA A 294 -22.51 22.13 5.50
C ALA A 294 -23.73 21.99 4.60
N GLY A 295 -24.91 22.22 5.13
CA GLY A 295 -26.16 22.26 4.37
C GLY A 295 -26.16 23.34 3.31
N GLN A 296 -26.86 23.10 2.21
CA GLN A 296 -27.12 24.15 1.24
C GLN A 296 -28.05 25.16 1.92
N LYS A 297 -27.61 26.40 2.12
CA LYS A 297 -28.52 27.48 2.54
C LYS A 297 -29.56 27.64 1.45
N THR A 298 -30.84 27.34 1.75
CA THR A 298 -31.97 27.72 0.93
C THR A 298 -32.09 29.24 1.02
N THR A 299 -31.46 29.94 0.13
CA THR A 299 -31.75 31.37 -0.08
C THR A 299 -32.98 31.49 -0.95
N SER A 300 -34.08 31.89 -0.37
CA SER A 300 -35.18 32.53 -1.12
C SER A 300 -34.58 33.56 -2.05
N ALA A 301 -35.08 33.57 -3.28
CA ALA A 301 -34.54 34.37 -4.36
C ALA A 301 -34.43 35.87 -3.96
N ASN A 302 -33.20 36.34 -3.92
CA ASN A 302 -32.91 37.76 -4.14
C ASN A 302 -31.69 37.84 -5.08
N LYS A 303 -31.96 38.48 -6.22
CA LYS A 303 -31.07 38.63 -7.37
C LYS A 303 -29.98 39.64 -7.01
N ASN A 304 -28.78 39.18 -6.62
CA ASN A 304 -27.58 39.99 -6.67
C ASN A 304 -26.39 39.17 -7.20
N THR A 305 -25.84 39.72 -8.24
CA THR A 305 -24.72 39.18 -9.04
C THR A 305 -23.47 39.04 -8.19
N THR A 306 -23.13 37.82 -7.77
CA THR A 306 -21.84 37.52 -7.18
C THR A 306 -21.09 36.54 -8.11
N THR A 307 -19.93 36.93 -8.52
CA THR A 307 -19.01 36.21 -9.39
C THR A 307 -18.69 34.82 -8.81
N VAL A 308 -19.31 33.79 -9.31
CA VAL A 308 -19.08 32.40 -8.89
C VAL A 308 -17.70 31.98 -9.39
N ASN A 309 -16.77 31.77 -8.46
CA ASN A 309 -15.48 31.12 -8.74
C ASN A 309 -15.73 29.67 -9.19
N LYS A 310 -15.91 29.45 -10.49
CA LYS A 310 -16.11 28.12 -11.09
C LYS A 310 -14.78 27.35 -11.04
N THR A 311 -14.68 26.37 -10.15
CA THR A 311 -13.57 25.42 -10.14
C THR A 311 -13.64 24.52 -11.40
N VAL A 312 -12.48 24.13 -11.93
CA VAL A 312 -12.39 23.19 -13.05
C VAL A 312 -12.35 21.75 -12.53
N LYS A 313 -13.10 20.87 -13.18
CA LYS A 313 -13.09 19.44 -12.86
C LYS A 313 -11.76 18.78 -13.25
N MET A 314 -11.49 17.63 -12.68
CA MET A 314 -10.36 16.78 -13.08
C MET A 314 -10.50 16.37 -14.56
N VAL A 315 -9.37 16.24 -15.24
CA VAL A 315 -9.33 15.77 -16.64
C VAL A 315 -9.44 14.25 -16.67
N ILE A 316 -10.37 13.74 -17.46
CA ILE A 316 -10.61 12.30 -17.66
C ILE A 316 -10.34 11.87 -19.11
N GLY A 317 -10.32 10.55 -19.35
CA GLY A 317 -10.16 9.99 -20.70
C GLY A 317 -8.78 10.26 -21.28
N VAL A 318 -7.73 10.33 -20.44
CA VAL A 318 -6.35 10.50 -20.92
C VAL A 318 -5.91 9.25 -21.66
N SER A 319 -5.54 9.42 -22.94
CA SER A 319 -4.99 8.37 -23.80
C SER A 319 -3.66 8.81 -24.42
N LEU A 320 -2.76 7.85 -24.65
CA LEU A 320 -1.43 8.07 -25.16
C LEU A 320 -1.18 7.27 -26.44
N LYS A 321 -0.71 7.93 -27.50
CA LYS A 321 -0.28 7.26 -28.75
C LYS A 321 1.20 7.53 -28.99
N ALA A 322 2.02 6.50 -28.85
CA ALA A 322 3.47 6.57 -29.03
C ALA A 322 3.84 6.67 -30.52
N LYS A 323 4.78 7.57 -30.85
CA LYS A 323 5.42 7.74 -32.14
C LYS A 323 6.95 7.86 -31.95
N LYS A 324 7.71 7.86 -33.02
CA LYS A 324 9.18 8.04 -32.99
C LYS A 324 9.54 9.38 -32.35
N LYS A 325 10.23 9.34 -31.19
CA LYS A 325 10.62 10.50 -30.36
C LYS A 325 9.49 11.47 -29.97
N LYS A 326 8.21 10.99 -30.00
CA LYS A 326 7.03 11.80 -29.69
C LYS A 326 5.98 10.96 -28.95
N LEU A 327 5.12 11.65 -28.20
CA LEU A 327 3.95 11.05 -27.55
C LEU A 327 2.74 11.98 -27.72
N ASN A 328 1.73 11.53 -28.43
CA ASN A 328 0.48 12.25 -28.54
C ASN A 328 -0.40 11.94 -27.34
N VAL A 329 -0.88 12.97 -26.66
CA VAL A 329 -1.75 12.90 -25.48
C VAL A 329 -3.11 13.43 -25.90
N ARG A 330 -4.18 12.65 -25.69
CA ARG A 330 -5.58 13.07 -25.88
C ARG A 330 -6.33 12.91 -24.57
N PHE A 331 -7.30 13.78 -24.33
CA PHE A 331 -8.12 13.73 -23.12
C PHE A 331 -9.44 14.48 -23.36
N LYS A 332 -10.45 14.21 -22.52
CA LYS A 332 -11.73 14.94 -22.58
C LYS A 332 -11.54 16.34 -21.98
N THR A 333 -12.02 17.35 -22.70
CA THR A 333 -12.05 18.72 -22.19
C THR A 333 -13.07 18.85 -21.05
N VAL A 334 -12.79 19.74 -20.10
CA VAL A 334 -13.68 20.01 -18.96
C VAL A 334 -14.22 21.42 -19.01
N ALA A 335 -15.44 21.61 -18.54
CA ALA A 335 -16.09 22.90 -18.51
C ALA A 335 -15.29 23.91 -17.66
N ASN A 336 -15.27 25.18 -18.06
CA ASN A 336 -14.58 26.29 -17.42
C ASN A 336 -13.04 26.23 -17.45
N ALA A 337 -12.44 25.25 -18.14
CA ALA A 337 -11.01 25.24 -18.39
C ALA A 337 -10.62 26.26 -19.46
N ALA A 338 -9.59 27.07 -19.18
CA ALA A 338 -8.99 27.98 -20.16
C ALA A 338 -7.80 27.33 -20.87
N LYS A 339 -7.12 26.41 -20.17
CA LYS A 339 -5.95 25.68 -20.68
C LYS A 339 -5.71 24.42 -19.85
N TYR A 340 -4.83 23.56 -20.34
CA TYR A 340 -4.45 22.32 -19.68
C TYR A 340 -2.95 22.23 -19.51
N GLN A 341 -2.49 21.59 -18.44
CA GLN A 341 -1.09 21.25 -18.23
C GLN A 341 -0.91 19.76 -18.34
N ILE A 342 0.03 19.33 -19.18
CA ILE A 342 0.44 17.94 -19.36
C ILE A 342 1.80 17.79 -18.68
N MET A 343 1.86 17.09 -17.54
CA MET A 343 3.10 16.77 -16.86
C MET A 343 3.60 15.41 -17.30
N TYR A 344 4.90 15.27 -17.52
CA TYR A 344 5.49 14.00 -17.94
C TYR A 344 6.90 13.81 -17.40
N SER A 345 7.26 12.56 -17.12
CA SER A 345 8.58 12.15 -16.64
C SER A 345 8.88 10.72 -17.07
N THR A 346 10.15 10.33 -17.08
CA THR A 346 10.55 8.92 -17.18
C THR A 346 10.50 8.19 -15.83
N LYS A 347 10.31 8.91 -14.74
CA LYS A 347 10.16 8.37 -13.39
C LYS A 347 8.68 8.40 -12.97
N LYS A 348 8.17 7.33 -12.40
CA LYS A 348 6.77 7.24 -11.90
C LYS A 348 6.48 8.30 -10.82
N SER A 349 7.47 8.64 -10.00
CA SER A 349 7.42 9.70 -8.98
C SER A 349 7.37 11.13 -9.55
N PHE A 350 7.44 11.30 -10.87
CA PHE A 350 7.53 12.60 -11.53
C PHE A 350 8.73 13.47 -11.11
N LYS A 351 9.74 12.91 -10.41
CA LYS A 351 10.99 13.64 -10.12
C LYS A 351 11.65 14.06 -11.43
N GLY A 352 11.98 15.36 -11.56
CA GLY A 352 12.51 15.95 -12.79
C GLY A 352 11.49 16.02 -13.94
N SER A 353 10.20 16.13 -13.62
CA SER A 353 9.13 16.24 -14.61
C SER A 353 9.21 17.51 -15.44
N LYS A 354 8.66 17.43 -16.65
CA LYS A 354 8.44 18.59 -17.54
C LYS A 354 6.94 18.82 -17.70
N VAL A 355 6.54 20.08 -17.91
CA VAL A 355 5.13 20.46 -18.11
C VAL A 355 4.98 21.15 -19.46
N VAL A 356 3.95 20.75 -20.20
CA VAL A 356 3.53 21.41 -21.44
C VAL A 356 2.10 21.93 -21.24
N THR A 357 1.87 23.18 -21.64
CA THR A 357 0.54 23.81 -21.60
C THR A 357 -0.12 23.76 -22.98
N VAL A 358 -1.40 23.35 -23.01
CA VAL A 358 -2.22 23.30 -24.24
C VAL A 358 -3.58 23.93 -23.98
N LYS A 359 -4.24 24.43 -25.05
CA LYS A 359 -5.59 25.05 -24.97
C LYS A 359 -6.71 24.07 -25.32
N THR A 360 -6.40 22.94 -25.93
CA THR A 360 -7.35 21.94 -26.45
C THR A 360 -7.18 20.60 -25.75
N GLY A 361 -8.13 19.67 -25.95
CA GLY A 361 -8.11 18.30 -25.38
C GLY A 361 -7.02 17.37 -25.95
N ASN A 362 -5.98 17.93 -26.54
CA ASN A 362 -4.85 17.17 -27.07
C ASN A 362 -3.53 17.95 -26.97
N GLY A 363 -2.44 17.21 -26.96
CA GLY A 363 -1.08 17.77 -26.95
C GLY A 363 -0.07 16.78 -27.48
N THR A 364 1.07 17.28 -27.96
CA THR A 364 2.18 16.43 -28.43
C THR A 364 3.44 16.73 -27.64
N LEU A 365 3.94 15.75 -26.93
CA LEU A 365 5.24 15.79 -26.29
C LEU A 365 6.30 15.44 -27.33
N LYS A 366 7.24 16.34 -27.56
CA LYS A 366 8.28 16.21 -28.58
C LYS A 366 9.67 16.02 -27.95
N LYS A 367 10.65 15.62 -28.75
CA LYS A 367 12.07 15.43 -28.35
C LYS A 367 12.22 14.44 -27.19
N LEU A 368 11.39 13.38 -27.17
CA LEU A 368 11.46 12.32 -26.17
C LEU A 368 12.55 11.30 -26.55
N LYS A 369 13.13 10.66 -25.54
CA LYS A 369 14.11 9.58 -25.76
C LYS A 369 13.38 8.32 -26.24
N SER A 370 13.81 7.75 -27.39
CA SER A 370 13.28 6.48 -27.91
C SER A 370 13.51 5.33 -26.92
N LYS A 371 12.67 4.33 -26.98
CA LYS A 371 12.71 3.12 -26.13
C LYS A 371 12.57 3.39 -24.61
N LYS A 372 12.28 4.64 -24.18
CA LYS A 372 11.99 4.99 -22.78
C LYS A 372 10.49 5.04 -22.53
N THR A 373 10.07 4.59 -21.34
CA THR A 373 8.70 4.74 -20.84
C THR A 373 8.53 6.11 -20.21
N TYR A 374 7.45 6.80 -20.56
CA TYR A 374 7.05 8.07 -19.95
C TYR A 374 5.73 7.91 -19.22
N PHE A 375 5.68 8.45 -18.02
CA PHE A 375 4.47 8.61 -17.20
C PHE A 375 3.92 10.00 -17.46
N VAL A 376 2.59 10.09 -17.63
CA VAL A 376 1.90 11.32 -18.05
C VAL A 376 0.66 11.50 -17.21
N LYS A 377 0.45 12.73 -16.71
CA LYS A 377 -0.80 13.18 -16.08
C LYS A 377 -1.19 14.55 -16.59
N VAL A 378 -2.49 14.86 -16.56
CA VAL A 378 -3.04 16.09 -17.15
C VAL A 378 -3.93 16.78 -16.13
N ARG A 379 -3.88 18.13 -16.06
CA ARG A 379 -4.84 18.91 -15.28
C ARG A 379 -5.37 20.11 -16.07
N ALA A 380 -6.57 20.56 -15.72
CA ALA A 380 -7.18 21.75 -16.26
C ALA A 380 -6.78 22.99 -15.44
N ILE A 381 -6.67 24.13 -16.09
CA ILE A 381 -6.47 25.45 -15.47
C ILE A 381 -7.69 26.31 -15.84
N SER A 382 -8.36 26.87 -14.85
CA SER A 382 -9.53 27.75 -15.04
C SER A 382 -9.15 29.11 -15.65
N LYS A 383 -10.17 29.88 -16.07
CA LYS A 383 -9.97 31.25 -16.62
C LYS A 383 -9.28 32.19 -15.63
N ASN A 384 -9.50 32.02 -14.33
CA ASN A 384 -8.87 32.79 -13.27
C ASN A 384 -7.50 32.22 -12.81
N GLY A 385 -6.90 31.27 -13.57
CA GLY A 385 -5.58 30.72 -13.30
C GLY A 385 -5.54 29.58 -12.26
N LYS A 386 -6.64 29.24 -11.59
CA LYS A 386 -6.67 28.19 -10.58
C LYS A 386 -6.55 26.80 -11.22
N ALA A 387 -5.62 25.99 -10.71
CA ALA A 387 -5.38 24.63 -11.19
C ALA A 387 -6.40 23.65 -10.60
N GLY A 388 -6.92 22.75 -11.43
CA GLY A 388 -7.67 21.58 -11.02
C GLY A 388 -6.75 20.41 -10.64
N ALA A 389 -7.36 19.34 -10.14
CA ALA A 389 -6.65 18.11 -9.81
C ALA A 389 -5.98 17.47 -11.04
N TRP A 390 -4.89 16.73 -10.80
CA TRP A 390 -4.25 15.92 -11.84
C TRP A 390 -5.10 14.71 -12.19
N SER A 391 -5.11 14.29 -13.46
CA SER A 391 -5.70 13.04 -13.92
C SER A 391 -4.96 11.83 -13.35
N THR A 392 -5.57 10.65 -13.44
CA THR A 392 -4.87 9.38 -13.29
C THR A 392 -3.64 9.34 -14.21
N VAL A 393 -2.56 8.69 -13.72
CA VAL A 393 -1.31 8.54 -14.47
C VAL A 393 -1.48 7.51 -15.57
N LYS A 394 -1.06 7.86 -16.80
CA LYS A 394 -0.95 6.93 -17.92
C LYS A 394 0.52 6.78 -18.30
N LYS A 395 0.90 5.61 -18.81
CA LYS A 395 2.26 5.36 -19.27
C LYS A 395 2.30 4.86 -20.71
N ALA A 396 3.32 5.23 -21.46
CA ALA A 396 3.59 4.70 -22.78
C ALA A 396 5.08 4.67 -23.08
N ARG A 397 5.53 3.66 -23.81
CA ARG A 397 6.92 3.54 -24.29
C ARG A 397 7.03 4.20 -25.66
N VAL A 398 7.91 5.19 -25.76
CA VAL A 398 8.17 5.93 -27.01
C VAL A 398 8.90 5.02 -28.02
N LYS A 399 8.49 5.10 -29.28
CA LYS A 399 9.12 4.36 -30.39
C LYS A 399 10.45 4.98 -30.80
#